data_d28fc4bccf3c492f5b78cf8e83140577
#
_entry.id   d28fc4bccf3c492f5b78cf8e83140577
#
_cell.length_a   1.000
_cell.length_b   1.000
_cell.length_c   1.000
_cell.angle_alpha   90.00
_cell.angle_beta   90.00
_cell.angle_gamma   90.00
#
_symmetry.space_group_name_H-M   'P 1'
#
loop_
_entity.id
_entity.type
_entity.pdbx_description
1 polymer ?
#
loop_
_entity_poly.entity_id
_entity_poly.type
_entity_poly.pdbx_seq_one_letter_code
_entity_poly.pdbx_strand_id
1 'polypeptide(L)'
;MKRVLLGITVLLVLSPLAALGQRTRLANAGKAGLNVTSLEQVLRLSEEQVDLATATLIASEYWSNMVAGRRYLEELDAMALEIQSRLRQQRIPLDSRAIPVINQYLFEELGFKTISHADDPNDLFLHSVMDRRQGYCLSLSVLYLSIAERLGLDVYGVVVPGHFFVRYDAGRVRFNIETTSNGASPPDEHYRTKFNVPENGRDSIYMKNLNKRQSLGCFFNNLGNVYSEIGDVDTAMLALERAVTINPTLSESQANLGNIYLQKDRVSDAIRRYRDALDLNPGDPKTYNNLGNAYMAKDELNAAAISYRQAIQLDPNFVDAYRNMALLLTRQERYSQAMSQLNHALTIDSENVQIYNQLGELYYRMQEYDKGLLQFRKAANLKPDSAEAYYGLGICYGGLSQTAEEIQSYSQALVLKPTMLGALVDLGTAYFNQGDYDLAILYYRQAVAAKPGDSRILFNLGSAYLKKNEYDLAVKAYLQVVKMDPKTGDAHHALAYSFYMLGNYDQAWSHANTAKRLGTEVPEDLFKAIESRVKQSARG
;
A
#
# COMPACT_ATOMS: atom_id res chain seq x y z
N MET A 1 -2.24 29.78 48.29
CA MET A 1 -2.19 28.30 48.15
C MET A 1 -3.53 27.80 47.66
N LYS A 2 -3.71 27.64 46.38
CA LYS A 2 -4.81 26.90 45.77
C LYS A 2 -4.23 26.10 44.61
N ARG A 3 -4.21 24.76 44.76
CA ARG A 3 -3.83 23.82 43.70
C ARG A 3 -4.96 23.76 42.69
N VAL A 4 -4.68 24.08 41.44
CA VAL A 4 -5.56 23.85 40.31
C VAL A 4 -5.20 22.47 39.75
N LEU A 5 -6.09 21.50 39.89
CA LEU A 5 -6.05 20.24 39.15
C LEU A 5 -6.50 20.54 37.70
N LEU A 6 -5.57 20.37 36.75
CA LEU A 6 -5.92 20.27 35.34
C LEU A 6 -6.42 18.84 35.07
N GLY A 7 -7.72 18.70 34.93
CA GLY A 7 -8.31 17.48 34.39
C GLY A 7 -8.07 17.41 32.88
N ILE A 8 -7.32 16.41 32.43
CA ILE A 8 -7.19 16.07 31.00
C ILE A 8 -8.48 15.36 30.61
N THR A 9 -9.37 16.09 29.97
CA THR A 9 -10.55 15.52 29.30
C THR A 9 -10.05 14.90 27.97
N VAL A 10 -9.90 13.58 27.96
CA VAL A 10 -9.74 12.83 26.70
C VAL A 10 -11.05 12.94 25.94
N LEU A 11 -11.12 13.80 24.95
CA LEU A 11 -12.18 13.80 23.96
C LEU A 11 -12.02 12.51 23.11
N LEU A 12 -12.83 11.51 23.44
CA LEU A 12 -13.15 10.42 22.52
C LEU A 12 -13.89 11.08 21.34
N VAL A 13 -13.18 11.23 20.23
CA VAL A 13 -13.80 11.54 18.93
C VAL A 13 -14.62 10.33 18.55
N LEU A 14 -15.90 10.34 18.93
CA LEU A 14 -16.91 9.45 18.40
C LEU A 14 -17.04 9.77 16.91
N SER A 15 -16.60 8.83 16.05
CA SER A 15 -16.81 8.89 14.61
C SER A 15 -18.31 9.04 14.29
N PRO A 16 -18.69 9.65 13.14
CA PRO A 16 -20.07 9.97 12.79
C PRO A 16 -20.96 8.76 12.42
N LEU A 17 -20.66 7.58 12.93
CA LEU A 17 -21.39 6.31 12.71
C LEU A 17 -22.63 6.12 13.61
N ALA A 18 -23.03 7.12 14.40
CA ALA A 18 -24.17 7.02 15.32
C ALA A 18 -25.55 7.29 14.70
N ALA A 19 -25.67 7.46 13.39
CA ALA A 19 -26.94 7.83 12.73
C ALA A 19 -27.36 6.89 11.61
N LEU A 20 -27.16 5.57 11.76
CA LEU A 20 -27.79 4.58 10.88
C LEU A 20 -28.86 3.81 11.66
N GLY A 21 -30.06 3.84 11.11
CA GLY A 21 -31.31 3.37 11.68
C GLY A 21 -31.27 1.96 12.28
N GLN A 22 -32.31 1.61 13.01
CA GLN A 22 -32.51 0.35 13.71
C GLN A 22 -32.08 -0.85 12.86
N ARG A 23 -30.82 -1.30 13.06
CA ARG A 23 -30.29 -2.50 12.42
C ARG A 23 -31.01 -3.71 13.02
N THR A 24 -31.57 -4.56 12.20
CA THR A 24 -32.08 -5.86 12.62
C THR A 24 -30.92 -6.62 13.26
N ARG A 25 -31.04 -6.91 14.55
CA ARG A 25 -30.02 -7.58 15.34
C ARG A 25 -30.12 -9.08 15.13
N LEU A 26 -29.00 -9.73 14.81
CA LEU A 26 -28.91 -11.19 14.86
C LEU A 26 -29.16 -11.65 16.32
N ALA A 27 -30.23 -12.38 16.54
CA ALA A 27 -30.50 -13.03 17.80
C ALA A 27 -30.06 -14.49 17.68
N ASN A 28 -29.21 -14.95 18.59
CA ASN A 28 -28.61 -16.28 18.71
C ASN A 28 -27.34 -16.49 17.87
N ALA A 29 -26.24 -16.06 18.42
CA ALA A 29 -24.93 -16.48 18.00
C ALA A 29 -24.36 -17.41 19.05
N GLY A 30 -24.45 -18.69 18.82
CA GLY A 30 -23.86 -19.70 19.66
C GLY A 30 -24.85 -20.79 20.04
N LYS A 31 -24.35 -22.01 20.14
CA LYS A 31 -25.08 -23.24 20.51
C LYS A 31 -25.85 -23.14 21.86
N ALA A 32 -25.71 -22.04 22.60
CA ALA A 32 -26.30 -21.84 23.92
C ALA A 32 -27.40 -20.78 23.98
N GLY A 33 -27.94 -20.31 22.85
CA GLY A 33 -29.01 -19.31 22.83
C GLY A 33 -28.56 -17.90 23.30
N LEU A 34 -27.28 -17.58 23.21
CA LEU A 34 -26.71 -16.30 23.60
C LEU A 34 -27.04 -15.24 22.57
N ASN A 35 -27.66 -14.13 23.00
CA ASN A 35 -27.90 -12.95 22.17
C ASN A 35 -26.61 -12.16 22.03
N VAL A 36 -25.84 -12.39 20.95
CA VAL A 36 -24.70 -11.55 20.56
C VAL A 36 -25.08 -10.73 19.32
N THR A 37 -24.74 -9.46 19.37
CA THR A 37 -25.09 -8.48 18.34
C THR A 37 -23.87 -7.65 17.89
N SER A 38 -22.69 -7.97 18.41
CA SER A 38 -21.44 -7.33 18.02
C SER A 38 -20.28 -8.33 18.00
N LEU A 39 -19.26 -8.02 17.20
CA LEU A 39 -18.05 -8.81 17.10
C LEU A 39 -17.35 -8.92 18.47
N GLU A 40 -17.35 -7.84 19.26
CA GLU A 40 -16.76 -7.82 20.60
C GLU A 40 -17.43 -8.83 21.54
N GLN A 41 -18.73 -9.02 21.41
CA GLN A 41 -19.47 -10.03 22.18
C GLN A 41 -19.10 -11.44 21.71
N VAL A 42 -19.00 -11.67 20.37
CA VAL A 42 -18.53 -12.95 19.81
C VAL A 42 -17.15 -13.32 20.35
N LEU A 43 -16.24 -12.37 20.41
CA LEU A 43 -14.87 -12.61 20.89
C LEU A 43 -14.75 -12.93 22.38
N ARG A 44 -15.80 -12.67 23.17
CA ARG A 44 -15.87 -13.04 24.59
C ARG A 44 -16.43 -14.44 24.83
N LEU A 45 -17.04 -15.06 23.81
CA LEU A 45 -17.58 -16.41 23.92
C LEU A 45 -16.44 -17.45 24.06
N SER A 46 -16.70 -18.58 24.66
CA SER A 46 -15.80 -19.74 24.56
C SER A 46 -15.78 -20.29 23.13
N GLU A 47 -14.74 -21.02 22.76
CA GLU A 47 -14.60 -21.60 21.42
C GLU A 47 -15.84 -22.45 21.01
N GLU A 48 -16.39 -23.20 21.95
CA GLU A 48 -17.58 -24.04 21.74
C GLU A 48 -18.85 -23.24 21.53
N GLN A 49 -18.91 -22.02 22.06
CA GLN A 49 -20.05 -21.11 21.94
C GLN A 49 -20.01 -20.27 20.65
N VAL A 50 -18.85 -20.12 20.04
CA VAL A 50 -18.74 -19.37 18.76
C VAL A 50 -19.44 -20.16 17.66
N ASP A 51 -20.40 -19.53 16.98
CA ASP A 51 -20.95 -19.96 15.69
C ASP A 51 -20.31 -19.13 14.58
N LEU A 52 -19.54 -19.79 13.70
CA LEU A 52 -18.76 -19.12 12.66
C LEU A 52 -19.65 -18.36 11.68
N ALA A 53 -20.82 -18.92 11.32
CA ALA A 53 -21.78 -18.27 10.44
C ALA A 53 -22.27 -16.96 11.05
N THR A 54 -22.70 -16.98 12.31
CA THR A 54 -23.15 -15.77 13.01
C THR A 54 -22.05 -14.73 13.11
N ALA A 55 -20.83 -15.14 13.45
CA ALA A 55 -19.69 -14.24 13.56
C ALA A 55 -19.38 -13.51 12.24
N THR A 56 -19.40 -14.24 11.12
CA THR A 56 -19.15 -13.67 9.79
C THR A 56 -20.33 -12.86 9.28
N LEU A 57 -21.57 -13.19 9.62
CA LEU A 57 -22.75 -12.39 9.28
C LEU A 57 -22.80 -11.08 10.09
N ILE A 58 -22.40 -11.07 11.37
CA ILE A 58 -22.22 -9.84 12.15
C ILE A 58 -21.16 -8.93 11.49
N ALA A 59 -20.05 -9.52 11.04
CA ALA A 59 -19.05 -8.78 10.26
C ALA A 59 -19.66 -8.22 8.96
N SER A 60 -20.46 -9.00 8.26
CA SER A 60 -21.17 -8.56 7.05
C SER A 60 -22.11 -7.37 7.33
N GLU A 61 -22.86 -7.39 8.42
CA GLU A 61 -23.73 -6.27 8.83
C GLU A 61 -22.94 -4.97 9.09
N TYR A 62 -21.74 -5.10 9.62
CA TYR A 62 -20.89 -3.96 9.93
C TYR A 62 -20.21 -3.37 8.68
N TRP A 63 -19.71 -4.21 7.77
CA TRP A 63 -18.90 -3.79 6.62
C TRP A 63 -19.66 -3.67 5.30
N SER A 64 -20.78 -4.39 5.11
CA SER A 64 -21.51 -4.40 3.84
C SER A 64 -22.90 -3.77 3.88
N ASN A 65 -23.30 -3.16 5.00
CA ASN A 65 -24.67 -2.66 5.23
C ASN A 65 -25.78 -3.70 4.99
N MET A 66 -25.45 -4.99 5.10
CA MET A 66 -26.42 -6.08 4.99
C MET A 66 -27.47 -5.97 6.10
N VAL A 67 -28.72 -6.26 5.79
CA VAL A 67 -29.87 -5.99 6.68
C VAL A 67 -30.58 -7.25 7.19
N ALA A 68 -30.25 -8.45 6.71
CA ALA A 68 -31.08 -9.62 6.96
C ALA A 68 -30.31 -10.89 7.41
N GLY A 69 -29.33 -10.75 8.32
CA GLY A 69 -28.48 -11.87 8.77
C GLY A 69 -29.26 -13.08 9.27
N ARG A 70 -30.41 -12.89 9.94
CA ARG A 70 -31.27 -13.99 10.41
C ARG A 70 -31.77 -14.88 9.28
N ARG A 71 -32.13 -14.33 8.12
CA ARG A 71 -32.56 -15.09 6.95
C ARG A 71 -31.49 -16.10 6.52
N TYR A 72 -30.23 -15.69 6.50
CA TYR A 72 -29.13 -16.56 6.08
C TYR A 72 -28.83 -17.67 7.10
N LEU A 73 -29.03 -17.41 8.39
CA LEU A 73 -28.95 -18.48 9.40
C LEU A 73 -30.05 -19.52 9.21
N GLU A 74 -31.30 -19.08 8.99
CA GLU A 74 -32.45 -19.96 8.70
C GLU A 74 -32.22 -20.79 7.41
N GLU A 75 -31.60 -20.17 6.40
CA GLU A 75 -31.25 -20.87 5.14
C GLU A 75 -30.13 -21.91 5.37
N LEU A 76 -29.11 -21.62 6.16
CA LEU A 76 -28.07 -22.59 6.54
C LEU A 76 -28.65 -23.75 7.35
N ASP A 77 -29.57 -23.46 8.26
CA ASP A 77 -30.27 -24.49 9.05
C ASP A 77 -31.12 -25.40 8.14
N ALA A 78 -31.82 -24.83 7.15
CA ALA A 78 -32.58 -25.58 6.16
C ALA A 78 -31.67 -26.46 5.28
N MET A 79 -30.50 -25.95 4.85
CA MET A 79 -29.51 -26.74 4.11
C MET A 79 -29.01 -27.92 4.96
N ALA A 80 -28.70 -27.72 6.22
CA ALA A 80 -28.24 -28.77 7.12
C ALA A 80 -29.33 -29.83 7.36
N LEU A 81 -30.59 -29.43 7.53
CA LEU A 81 -31.74 -30.35 7.67
C LEU A 81 -31.95 -31.18 6.41
N GLU A 82 -31.83 -30.59 5.23
CA GLU A 82 -31.92 -31.30 3.96
C GLU A 82 -30.83 -32.38 3.83
N ILE A 83 -29.57 -32.02 4.16
CA ILE A 83 -28.47 -32.99 4.17
C ILE A 83 -28.74 -34.11 5.16
N GLN A 84 -29.22 -33.82 6.38
CA GLN A 84 -29.60 -34.86 7.36
C GLN A 84 -30.71 -35.77 6.83
N SER A 85 -31.71 -35.22 6.13
CA SER A 85 -32.79 -35.99 5.52
C SER A 85 -32.25 -37.00 4.50
N ARG A 86 -31.35 -36.57 3.61
CA ARG A 86 -30.70 -37.43 2.61
C ARG A 86 -29.85 -38.52 3.23
N LEU A 87 -29.06 -38.17 4.25
CA LEU A 87 -28.25 -39.16 4.97
C LEU A 87 -29.13 -40.26 5.59
N ARG A 88 -30.26 -39.88 6.19
CA ARG A 88 -31.23 -40.86 6.75
C ARG A 88 -31.84 -41.72 5.67
N GLN A 89 -32.28 -41.15 4.56
CA GLN A 89 -32.86 -41.90 3.41
C GLN A 89 -31.87 -42.88 2.82
N GLN A 90 -30.62 -42.49 2.70
CA GLN A 90 -29.55 -43.32 2.16
C GLN A 90 -28.90 -44.26 3.20
N ARG A 91 -29.33 -44.17 4.48
CA ARG A 91 -28.76 -44.92 5.60
C ARG A 91 -27.25 -44.66 5.78
N ILE A 92 -26.80 -43.45 5.46
CA ILE A 92 -25.41 -43.01 5.64
C ILE A 92 -25.29 -42.44 7.05
N PRO A 93 -24.33 -42.91 7.88
CA PRO A 93 -24.10 -42.32 9.20
C PRO A 93 -23.45 -40.93 9.09
N LEU A 94 -23.62 -40.17 10.17
CA LEU A 94 -23.07 -38.81 10.29
C LEU A 94 -21.59 -38.87 10.71
N ASP A 95 -20.76 -39.28 9.78
CA ASP A 95 -19.30 -39.36 9.91
C ASP A 95 -18.64 -38.97 8.57
N SER A 96 -17.39 -39.38 8.32
CA SER A 96 -16.68 -39.08 7.07
C SER A 96 -17.44 -39.42 5.80
N ARG A 97 -18.38 -40.39 5.84
CA ARG A 97 -19.23 -40.82 4.72
C ARG A 97 -20.30 -39.80 4.34
N ALA A 98 -20.57 -38.83 5.22
CA ALA A 98 -21.47 -37.71 4.92
C ALA A 98 -20.82 -36.67 3.97
N ILE A 99 -19.50 -36.59 3.90
CA ILE A 99 -18.78 -35.57 3.11
C ILE A 99 -19.15 -35.61 1.62
N PRO A 100 -19.21 -36.76 0.91
CA PRO A 100 -19.64 -36.78 -0.48
C PRO A 100 -21.07 -36.27 -0.68
N VAL A 101 -21.98 -36.52 0.27
CA VAL A 101 -23.38 -36.03 0.19
C VAL A 101 -23.43 -34.51 0.33
N ILE A 102 -22.61 -33.95 1.22
CA ILE A 102 -22.47 -32.50 1.38
C ILE A 102 -21.90 -31.86 0.11
N ASN A 103 -20.85 -32.46 -0.46
CA ASN A 103 -20.21 -31.97 -1.69
C ASN A 103 -21.18 -31.99 -2.87
N GLN A 104 -21.88 -33.09 -3.08
CA GLN A 104 -22.89 -33.20 -4.12
C GLN A 104 -23.98 -32.12 -3.95
N TYR A 105 -24.53 -32.00 -2.76
CA TYR A 105 -25.58 -31.02 -2.49
C TYR A 105 -25.12 -29.57 -2.72
N LEU A 106 -23.93 -29.17 -2.19
CA LEU A 106 -23.46 -27.82 -2.30
C LEU A 106 -22.96 -27.44 -3.70
N PHE A 107 -22.12 -28.29 -4.29
CA PHE A 107 -21.37 -27.92 -5.49
C PHE A 107 -22.09 -28.36 -6.78
N GLU A 108 -22.78 -29.53 -6.78
CA GLU A 108 -23.45 -30.04 -7.98
C GLU A 108 -24.90 -29.55 -8.06
N GLU A 109 -25.68 -29.66 -6.97
CA GLU A 109 -27.10 -29.36 -7.01
C GLU A 109 -27.39 -27.87 -6.74
N LEU A 110 -26.83 -27.28 -5.68
CA LEU A 110 -26.98 -25.86 -5.40
C LEU A 110 -26.08 -24.98 -6.27
N GLY A 111 -25.04 -25.56 -6.88
CA GLY A 111 -24.20 -24.89 -7.87
C GLY A 111 -23.25 -23.84 -7.31
N PHE A 112 -22.81 -23.98 -6.07
CA PHE A 112 -21.78 -23.10 -5.53
C PHE A 112 -20.47 -23.27 -6.30
N LYS A 113 -19.86 -22.14 -6.73
CA LYS A 113 -18.66 -22.12 -7.58
C LYS A 113 -17.59 -21.21 -7.01
N THR A 114 -16.34 -21.54 -7.31
CA THR A 114 -15.21 -20.68 -6.96
C THR A 114 -15.06 -19.50 -7.91
N ILE A 115 -14.59 -18.38 -7.36
CA ILE A 115 -13.96 -17.27 -8.11
C ILE A 115 -12.45 -17.29 -7.87
N SER A 116 -11.67 -16.89 -8.87
CA SER A 116 -10.21 -16.93 -8.81
C SER A 116 -9.61 -15.81 -7.95
N HIS A 117 -10.26 -14.65 -7.92
CA HIS A 117 -9.89 -13.47 -7.16
C HIS A 117 -11.09 -12.89 -6.44
N ALA A 118 -10.86 -12.28 -5.28
CA ALA A 118 -11.85 -11.49 -4.55
C ALA A 118 -11.51 -10.00 -4.76
N ASP A 119 -12.01 -9.43 -5.86
CA ASP A 119 -11.77 -8.03 -6.20
C ASP A 119 -12.76 -7.07 -5.50
N ASP A 120 -13.84 -7.61 -4.97
CA ASP A 120 -14.87 -6.92 -4.21
C ASP A 120 -14.93 -7.50 -2.78
N PRO A 121 -14.90 -6.66 -1.72
CA PRO A 121 -15.12 -7.14 -0.34
C PRO A 121 -16.36 -8.04 -0.18
N ASN A 122 -17.39 -7.82 -0.99
CA ASN A 122 -18.61 -8.66 -1.00
C ASN A 122 -18.34 -10.11 -1.36
N ASP A 123 -17.28 -10.43 -2.07
CA ASP A 123 -16.93 -11.82 -2.43
C ASP A 123 -16.47 -12.65 -1.22
N LEU A 124 -16.15 -11.98 -0.11
CA LEU A 124 -15.76 -12.61 1.15
C LEU A 124 -16.93 -12.82 2.11
N PHE A 125 -18.01 -12.04 2.00
CA PHE A 125 -19.12 -12.12 2.94
C PHE A 125 -20.03 -13.32 2.70
N LEU A 126 -20.34 -14.04 3.77
CA LEU A 126 -21.14 -15.26 3.72
C LEU A 126 -22.52 -15.04 3.06
N HIS A 127 -23.20 -13.92 3.36
CA HIS A 127 -24.49 -13.60 2.74
C HIS A 127 -24.40 -13.47 1.22
N SER A 128 -23.35 -12.82 0.73
CA SER A 128 -23.13 -12.62 -0.70
C SER A 128 -22.79 -13.93 -1.42
N VAL A 129 -22.00 -14.79 -0.77
CA VAL A 129 -21.74 -16.16 -1.28
C VAL A 129 -23.05 -16.94 -1.42
N MET A 130 -23.94 -16.86 -0.44
CA MET A 130 -25.23 -17.56 -0.47
C MET A 130 -26.16 -17.03 -1.56
N ASP A 131 -26.23 -15.71 -1.75
CA ASP A 131 -27.07 -15.07 -2.77
C ASP A 131 -26.55 -15.31 -4.20
N ARG A 132 -25.23 -15.17 -4.40
CA ARG A 132 -24.59 -15.27 -5.74
C ARG A 132 -24.22 -16.69 -6.15
N ARG A 133 -24.21 -17.64 -5.22
CA ARG A 133 -23.70 -19.01 -5.41
C ARG A 133 -22.25 -19.04 -5.90
N GLN A 134 -21.47 -18.02 -5.53
CA GLN A 134 -20.06 -17.88 -5.89
C GLN A 134 -19.28 -17.36 -4.68
N GLY A 135 -18.03 -17.82 -4.54
CA GLY A 135 -17.18 -17.37 -3.44
C GLY A 135 -15.70 -17.67 -3.68
N TYR A 136 -14.87 -16.98 -2.90
CA TYR A 136 -13.44 -17.20 -2.83
C TYR A 136 -13.11 -18.40 -1.93
N CYS A 137 -11.88 -18.90 -1.95
CA CYS A 137 -11.49 -20.09 -1.18
C CYS A 137 -11.92 -20.02 0.30
N LEU A 138 -11.70 -18.88 0.96
CA LEU A 138 -12.09 -18.70 2.34
C LEU A 138 -13.61 -18.62 2.52
N SER A 139 -14.32 -17.86 1.70
CA SER A 139 -15.76 -17.65 1.89
C SER A 139 -16.57 -18.91 1.58
N LEU A 140 -16.17 -19.71 0.59
CA LEU A 140 -16.73 -21.05 0.37
C LEU A 140 -16.42 -22.01 1.53
N SER A 141 -15.20 -21.91 2.09
CA SER A 141 -14.82 -22.71 3.25
C SER A 141 -15.60 -22.30 4.51
N VAL A 142 -15.89 -21.01 4.71
CA VAL A 142 -16.77 -20.55 5.80
C VAL A 142 -18.19 -21.09 5.65
N LEU A 143 -18.75 -21.10 4.42
CA LEU A 143 -20.04 -21.75 4.14
C LEU A 143 -20.01 -23.24 4.52
N TYR A 144 -18.97 -23.95 4.08
CA TYR A 144 -18.81 -25.39 4.34
C TYR A 144 -18.68 -25.68 5.84
N LEU A 145 -17.83 -24.92 6.55
CA LEU A 145 -17.66 -25.02 8.00
C LEU A 145 -18.95 -24.75 8.75
N SER A 146 -19.73 -23.76 8.31
CA SER A 146 -21.03 -23.40 8.90
C SER A 146 -22.06 -24.52 8.79
N ILE A 147 -22.05 -25.25 7.68
CA ILE A 147 -22.92 -26.41 7.49
C ILE A 147 -22.41 -27.62 8.29
N ALA A 148 -21.12 -27.92 8.23
CA ALA A 148 -20.49 -29.00 8.99
C ALA A 148 -20.72 -28.84 10.51
N GLU A 149 -20.64 -27.62 11.03
CA GLU A 149 -20.93 -27.30 12.43
C GLU A 149 -22.38 -27.62 12.82
N ARG A 150 -23.35 -27.26 11.96
CA ARG A 150 -24.78 -27.58 12.17
C ARG A 150 -25.07 -29.08 12.15
N LEU A 151 -24.30 -29.81 11.36
CA LEU A 151 -24.36 -31.27 11.30
C LEU A 151 -23.63 -31.95 12.46
N GLY A 152 -22.77 -31.24 13.21
CA GLY A 152 -21.94 -31.81 14.26
C GLY A 152 -20.79 -32.66 13.73
N LEU A 153 -20.24 -32.34 12.55
CA LEU A 153 -19.09 -33.01 11.94
C LEU A 153 -17.78 -32.35 12.36
N ASP A 154 -16.75 -33.16 12.55
CA ASP A 154 -15.39 -32.71 12.90
C ASP A 154 -14.67 -32.17 11.66
N VAL A 155 -15.08 -30.99 11.21
CA VAL A 155 -14.48 -30.27 10.08
C VAL A 155 -13.86 -28.98 10.56
N TYR A 156 -12.64 -28.74 10.15
CA TYR A 156 -11.81 -27.60 10.59
C TYR A 156 -11.31 -26.79 9.39
N GLY A 157 -11.13 -25.50 9.58
CA GLY A 157 -10.40 -24.66 8.63
C GLY A 157 -8.91 -24.98 8.66
N VAL A 158 -8.26 -24.89 7.51
CA VAL A 158 -6.81 -25.04 7.37
C VAL A 158 -6.29 -23.92 6.49
N VAL A 159 -5.23 -23.24 6.96
CA VAL A 159 -4.57 -22.17 6.21
C VAL A 159 -3.20 -22.62 5.74
N VAL A 160 -2.85 -22.18 4.54
CA VAL A 160 -1.51 -22.22 3.96
C VAL A 160 -1.21 -20.84 3.35
N PRO A 161 0.02 -20.48 3.02
CA PRO A 161 0.34 -19.18 2.42
C PRO A 161 -0.56 -18.89 1.20
N GLY A 162 -1.40 -17.84 1.31
CA GLY A 162 -2.28 -17.39 0.24
C GLY A 162 -3.49 -18.29 -0.07
N HIS A 163 -3.76 -19.34 0.72
CA HIS A 163 -4.92 -20.20 0.46
C HIS A 163 -5.55 -20.76 1.74
N PHE A 164 -6.85 -21.05 1.66
CA PHE A 164 -7.64 -21.61 2.76
C PHE A 164 -8.53 -22.77 2.23
N PHE A 165 -8.55 -23.88 2.96
CA PHE A 165 -9.38 -25.04 2.66
C PHE A 165 -9.94 -25.63 3.96
N VAL A 166 -10.73 -26.70 3.89
CA VAL A 166 -11.25 -27.37 5.08
C VAL A 166 -10.76 -28.81 5.16
N ARG A 167 -10.80 -29.36 6.36
CA ARG A 167 -10.31 -30.71 6.67
C ARG A 167 -11.29 -31.42 7.58
N TYR A 168 -11.68 -32.63 7.19
CA TYR A 168 -12.29 -33.56 8.11
C TYR A 168 -11.21 -34.23 8.96
N ASP A 169 -11.37 -34.24 10.29
CA ASP A 169 -10.42 -34.85 11.23
C ASP A 169 -11.13 -35.36 12.48
N ALA A 170 -11.51 -36.64 12.47
CA ALA A 170 -12.07 -37.35 13.61
C ALA A 170 -11.02 -38.25 14.30
N GLY A 171 -9.77 -37.88 14.24
CA GLY A 171 -8.64 -38.57 14.85
C GLY A 171 -8.14 -39.77 14.06
N ARG A 172 -9.01 -40.79 13.83
CA ARG A 172 -8.64 -41.99 13.05
C ARG A 172 -8.80 -41.83 11.55
N VAL A 173 -9.70 -40.95 11.11
CA VAL A 173 -9.95 -40.63 9.72
C VAL A 173 -9.71 -39.15 9.52
N ARG A 174 -8.78 -38.85 8.62
CA ARG A 174 -8.41 -37.47 8.30
C ARG A 174 -8.15 -37.31 6.82
N PHE A 175 -8.75 -36.28 6.20
CA PHE A 175 -8.50 -35.90 4.82
C PHE A 175 -8.92 -34.45 4.55
N ASN A 176 -8.34 -33.86 3.52
CA ASN A 176 -8.63 -32.49 3.15
C ASN A 176 -9.86 -32.43 2.23
N ILE A 177 -10.52 -31.28 2.21
CA ILE A 177 -11.68 -30.99 1.38
C ILE A 177 -11.42 -29.64 0.72
N GLU A 178 -11.18 -29.64 -0.59
CA GLU A 178 -10.90 -28.45 -1.36
C GLU A 178 -12.20 -27.85 -1.90
N THR A 179 -12.66 -26.79 -1.24
CA THR A 179 -13.95 -26.14 -1.56
C THR A 179 -13.94 -25.45 -2.91
N THR A 180 -12.77 -25.07 -3.42
CA THR A 180 -12.61 -24.45 -4.74
C THR A 180 -12.56 -25.47 -5.88
N SER A 181 -12.54 -26.76 -5.56
CA SER A 181 -12.53 -27.88 -6.51
C SER A 181 -13.65 -28.88 -6.19
N ASN A 182 -14.85 -28.37 -5.89
CA ASN A 182 -16.07 -29.11 -5.63
C ASN A 182 -15.93 -30.21 -4.55
N GLY A 183 -15.10 -29.92 -3.53
CA GLY A 183 -14.87 -30.85 -2.42
C GLY A 183 -13.88 -31.98 -2.73
N ALA A 184 -13.05 -31.85 -3.76
CA ALA A 184 -11.93 -32.75 -4.00
C ALA A 184 -11.04 -32.90 -2.75
N SER A 185 -10.34 -34.04 -2.64
CA SER A 185 -9.55 -34.38 -1.45
C SER A 185 -8.06 -34.55 -1.78
N PRO A 186 -7.31 -33.45 -2.08
CA PRO A 186 -5.88 -33.52 -2.30
C PRO A 186 -5.13 -33.88 -1.00
N PRO A 187 -4.01 -34.63 -1.08
CA PRO A 187 -3.18 -34.93 0.07
C PRO A 187 -2.46 -33.68 0.61
N ASP A 188 -1.99 -33.74 1.86
CA ASP A 188 -1.24 -32.63 2.50
C ASP A 188 -0.03 -32.19 1.66
N GLU A 189 0.65 -33.12 1.00
CA GLU A 189 1.81 -32.84 0.16
C GLU A 189 1.48 -31.93 -1.03
N HIS A 190 0.27 -32.07 -1.60
CA HIS A 190 -0.18 -31.15 -2.66
C HIS A 190 -0.16 -29.69 -2.21
N TYR A 191 -0.65 -29.41 -1.00
CA TYR A 191 -0.68 -28.06 -0.46
C TYR A 191 0.74 -27.57 -0.09
N ARG A 192 1.56 -28.45 0.51
CA ARG A 192 2.93 -28.11 0.87
C ARG A 192 3.74 -27.67 -0.33
N THR A 193 3.67 -28.44 -1.41
CA THR A 193 4.39 -28.16 -2.65
C THR A 193 3.82 -26.96 -3.40
N LYS A 194 2.49 -26.92 -3.60
CA LYS A 194 1.84 -25.87 -4.39
C LYS A 194 1.96 -24.47 -3.76
N PHE A 195 1.91 -24.39 -2.44
CA PHE A 195 1.88 -23.13 -1.71
C PHE A 195 3.18 -22.84 -0.92
N ASN A 196 4.24 -23.60 -1.18
CA ASN A 196 5.54 -23.44 -0.54
C ASN A 196 5.43 -23.31 0.99
N VAL A 197 4.69 -24.23 1.62
CA VAL A 197 4.46 -24.17 3.08
C VAL A 197 5.78 -24.34 3.81
N PRO A 198 6.18 -23.40 4.68
CA PRO A 198 7.43 -23.48 5.40
C PRO A 198 7.49 -24.72 6.32
N GLU A 199 8.58 -25.47 6.25
CA GLU A 199 8.79 -26.65 7.11
C GLU A 199 9.17 -26.30 8.55
N ASN A 200 9.72 -25.10 8.77
CA ASN A 200 10.40 -24.68 10.00
C ASN A 200 9.71 -23.53 10.73
N GLY A 201 8.56 -23.75 11.30
CA GLY A 201 7.95 -22.81 12.23
C GLY A 201 7.32 -23.58 13.40
N ARG A 202 7.97 -23.62 14.59
CA ARG A 202 7.40 -24.32 15.77
C ARG A 202 5.99 -23.82 16.12
N ASP A 203 5.70 -22.55 15.85
CA ASP A 203 4.42 -21.90 16.15
C ASP A 203 3.58 -21.61 14.90
N SER A 204 4.02 -22.04 13.72
CA SER A 204 3.25 -21.89 12.47
C SER A 204 1.88 -22.55 12.59
N ILE A 205 0.84 -21.81 12.18
CA ILE A 205 -0.54 -22.34 12.11
C ILE A 205 -0.80 -23.09 10.79
N TYR A 206 0.12 -23.03 9.84
CA TYR A 206 -0.03 -23.67 8.54
C TYR A 206 -0.21 -25.17 8.65
N MET A 207 -1.10 -25.71 7.86
CA MET A 207 -1.45 -27.13 7.83
C MET A 207 -2.02 -27.69 9.14
N LYS A 208 -2.28 -26.84 10.15
CA LYS A 208 -2.96 -27.22 11.39
C LYS A 208 -4.47 -27.02 11.28
N ASN A 209 -5.24 -27.79 12.05
CA ASN A 209 -6.65 -27.55 12.22
C ASN A 209 -6.85 -26.24 13.01
N LEU A 210 -7.52 -25.29 12.40
CA LEU A 210 -7.82 -23.99 13.01
C LEU A 210 -9.07 -24.10 13.88
N ASN A 211 -9.06 -23.41 15.00
CA ASN A 211 -10.29 -23.15 15.72
C ASN A 211 -11.12 -22.05 15.02
N LYS A 212 -12.34 -21.82 15.47
CA LYS A 212 -13.28 -20.87 14.84
C LYS A 212 -12.80 -19.43 14.90
N ARG A 213 -12.17 -19.03 16.01
CA ARG A 213 -11.56 -17.70 16.13
C ARG A 213 -10.40 -17.52 15.15
N GLN A 214 -9.55 -18.53 15.02
CA GLN A 214 -8.46 -18.49 14.06
C GLN A 214 -8.98 -18.37 12.62
N SER A 215 -10.04 -19.12 12.29
CA SER A 215 -10.71 -19.02 10.98
C SER A 215 -11.34 -17.64 10.76
N LEU A 216 -11.94 -17.05 11.79
CA LEU A 216 -12.47 -15.68 11.75
C LEU A 216 -11.33 -14.64 11.57
N GLY A 217 -10.17 -14.86 12.19
CA GLY A 217 -8.97 -14.03 11.97
C GLY A 217 -8.50 -14.07 10.52
N CYS A 218 -8.50 -15.26 9.88
CA CYS A 218 -8.21 -15.40 8.45
C CYS A 218 -9.23 -14.63 7.58
N PHE A 219 -10.51 -14.63 7.96
CA PHE A 219 -11.53 -13.84 7.27
C PHE A 219 -11.20 -12.33 7.31
N PHE A 220 -10.87 -11.78 8.47
CA PHE A 220 -10.51 -10.37 8.59
C PHE A 220 -9.19 -10.04 7.89
N ASN A 221 -8.24 -10.96 7.82
CA ASN A 221 -7.02 -10.78 7.04
C ASN A 221 -7.34 -10.63 5.54
N ASN A 222 -8.16 -11.52 4.98
CA ASN A 222 -8.55 -11.41 3.58
C ASN A 222 -9.38 -10.15 3.31
N LEU A 223 -10.27 -9.79 4.21
CA LEU A 223 -11.05 -8.56 4.10
C LEU A 223 -10.14 -7.31 4.06
N GLY A 224 -9.12 -7.28 4.92
CA GLY A 224 -8.13 -6.21 4.93
C GLY A 224 -7.30 -6.14 3.65
N ASN A 225 -6.95 -7.28 3.06
CA ASN A 225 -6.23 -7.33 1.79
C ASN A 225 -7.07 -6.75 0.65
N VAL A 226 -8.34 -7.16 0.52
CA VAL A 226 -9.22 -6.66 -0.53
C VAL A 226 -9.45 -5.15 -0.39
N TYR A 227 -9.68 -4.63 0.83
CA TYR A 227 -9.79 -3.19 1.04
C TYR A 227 -8.50 -2.45 0.72
N SER A 228 -7.33 -3.06 0.98
CA SER A 228 -6.03 -2.48 0.58
C SER A 228 -5.88 -2.42 -0.94
N GLU A 229 -6.31 -3.45 -1.67
CA GLU A 229 -6.23 -3.52 -3.13
C GLU A 229 -7.13 -2.50 -3.83
N ILE A 230 -8.33 -2.27 -3.30
CA ILE A 230 -9.23 -1.22 -3.82
C ILE A 230 -8.87 0.19 -3.33
N GLY A 231 -7.82 0.34 -2.52
CA GLY A 231 -7.30 1.63 -2.05
C GLY A 231 -7.99 2.22 -0.82
N ASP A 232 -8.92 1.51 -0.18
CA ASP A 232 -9.51 1.92 1.09
C ASP A 232 -8.61 1.51 2.28
N VAL A 233 -7.54 2.26 2.44
CA VAL A 233 -6.46 1.99 3.40
C VAL A 233 -6.94 2.06 4.86
N ASP A 234 -7.92 2.90 5.16
CA ASP A 234 -8.43 3.05 6.52
C ASP A 234 -9.28 1.85 6.93
N THR A 235 -10.14 1.38 6.04
CA THR A 235 -10.93 0.15 6.27
C THR A 235 -10.03 -1.09 6.27
N ALA A 236 -9.01 -1.15 5.40
CA ALA A 236 -8.00 -2.20 5.41
C ALA A 236 -7.28 -2.29 6.76
N MET A 237 -6.84 -1.14 7.30
CA MET A 237 -6.19 -1.07 8.60
C MET A 237 -7.08 -1.63 9.71
N LEU A 238 -8.35 -1.21 9.76
CA LEU A 238 -9.31 -1.67 10.76
C LEU A 238 -9.52 -3.19 10.68
N ALA A 239 -9.67 -3.74 9.49
CA ALA A 239 -9.84 -5.17 9.28
C ALA A 239 -8.60 -5.96 9.72
N LEU A 240 -7.39 -5.51 9.36
CA LEU A 240 -6.13 -6.16 9.72
C LEU A 240 -5.83 -6.05 11.23
N GLU A 241 -6.14 -4.94 11.88
CA GLU A 241 -6.05 -4.83 13.34
C GLU A 241 -6.98 -5.83 14.05
N ARG A 242 -8.18 -6.06 13.50
CA ARG A 242 -9.08 -7.12 13.97
C ARG A 242 -8.49 -8.51 13.71
N ALA A 243 -7.93 -8.75 12.52
CA ALA A 243 -7.29 -10.03 12.19
C ALA A 243 -6.18 -10.38 13.20
N VAL A 244 -5.27 -9.44 13.47
CA VAL A 244 -4.16 -9.59 14.43
C VAL A 244 -4.66 -9.80 15.86
N THR A 245 -5.74 -9.11 16.26
CA THR A 245 -6.32 -9.25 17.60
C THR A 245 -6.98 -10.62 17.79
N ILE A 246 -7.70 -11.11 16.76
CA ILE A 246 -8.47 -12.36 16.80
C ILE A 246 -7.55 -13.58 16.61
N ASN A 247 -6.60 -13.47 15.69
CA ASN A 247 -5.63 -14.53 15.40
C ASN A 247 -4.21 -13.96 15.37
N PRO A 248 -3.58 -13.76 16.54
CA PRO A 248 -2.23 -13.21 16.63
C PRO A 248 -1.14 -14.12 16.05
N THR A 249 -1.46 -15.39 15.75
CA THR A 249 -0.51 -16.38 15.24
C THR A 249 -0.49 -16.47 13.70
N LEU A 250 -1.29 -15.66 13.01
CA LEU A 250 -1.28 -15.56 11.55
C LEU A 250 -0.23 -14.53 11.11
N SER A 251 0.92 -15.01 10.62
CA SER A 251 2.05 -14.16 10.21
C SER A 251 1.66 -13.17 9.10
N GLU A 252 0.83 -13.60 8.14
CA GLU A 252 0.37 -12.74 7.06
C GLU A 252 -0.40 -11.52 7.57
N SER A 253 -1.24 -11.67 8.60
CA SER A 253 -1.97 -10.53 9.17
C SER A 253 -1.03 -9.49 9.76
N GLN A 254 0.04 -9.93 10.42
CA GLN A 254 1.07 -9.04 10.95
C GLN A 254 1.81 -8.32 9.81
N ALA A 255 2.23 -9.06 8.77
CA ALA A 255 2.94 -8.51 7.62
C ALA A 255 2.06 -7.52 6.84
N ASN A 256 0.80 -7.88 6.57
CA ASN A 256 -0.16 -7.03 5.86
C ASN A 256 -0.48 -5.73 6.63
N LEU A 257 -0.64 -5.83 7.96
CA LEU A 257 -0.80 -4.64 8.81
C LEU A 257 0.47 -3.77 8.80
N GLY A 258 1.65 -4.40 8.71
CA GLY A 258 2.93 -3.71 8.50
C GLY A 258 2.94 -2.91 7.19
N ASN A 259 2.45 -3.50 6.09
CA ASN A 259 2.32 -2.81 4.80
C ASN A 259 1.42 -1.57 4.90
N ILE A 260 0.27 -1.68 5.56
CA ILE A 260 -0.65 -0.56 5.78
C ILE A 260 0.00 0.54 6.63
N TYR A 261 0.70 0.17 7.71
CA TYR A 261 1.40 1.18 8.53
C TYR A 261 2.50 1.89 7.75
N LEU A 262 3.24 1.18 6.90
CA LEU A 262 4.26 1.78 6.04
C LEU A 262 3.64 2.76 5.03
N GLN A 263 2.52 2.39 4.40
CA GLN A 263 1.78 3.25 3.49
C GLN A 263 1.26 4.53 4.17
N LYS A 264 0.93 4.46 5.47
CA LYS A 264 0.50 5.59 6.30
C LYS A 264 1.66 6.36 6.95
N ASP A 265 2.89 6.13 6.51
CA ASP A 265 4.13 6.71 7.07
C ASP A 265 4.37 6.39 8.57
N ARG A 266 3.70 5.36 9.09
CA ARG A 266 3.89 4.85 10.45
C ARG A 266 5.02 3.82 10.48
N VAL A 267 6.22 4.24 10.07
CA VAL A 267 7.37 3.35 9.80
C VAL A 267 7.76 2.49 11.00
N SER A 268 7.77 3.06 12.21
CA SER A 268 8.14 2.31 13.43
C SER A 268 7.12 1.21 13.77
N ASP A 269 5.82 1.45 13.54
CA ASP A 269 4.78 0.44 13.72
C ASP A 269 4.90 -0.66 12.66
N ALA A 270 5.21 -0.30 11.41
CA ALA A 270 5.45 -1.25 10.33
C ALA A 270 6.61 -2.21 10.68
N ILE A 271 7.76 -1.68 11.11
CA ILE A 271 8.93 -2.48 11.53
C ILE A 271 8.55 -3.47 12.62
N ARG A 272 7.79 -3.02 13.65
CA ARG A 272 7.33 -3.91 14.73
C ARG A 272 6.49 -5.05 14.16
N ARG A 273 5.51 -4.76 13.31
CA ARG A 273 4.63 -5.77 12.72
C ARG A 273 5.35 -6.76 11.81
N TYR A 274 6.32 -6.30 11.03
CA TYR A 274 7.14 -7.21 10.23
C TYR A 274 8.01 -8.13 11.10
N ARG A 275 8.53 -7.64 12.23
CA ARG A 275 9.25 -8.49 13.19
C ARG A 275 8.32 -9.51 13.82
N ASP A 276 7.13 -9.10 14.28
CA ASP A 276 6.10 -10.01 14.81
C ASP A 276 5.76 -11.10 13.77
N ALA A 277 5.65 -10.73 12.48
CA ALA A 277 5.42 -11.68 11.39
C ALA A 277 6.58 -12.66 11.21
N LEU A 278 7.81 -12.19 11.26
CA LEU A 278 9.02 -13.01 11.11
C LEU A 278 9.30 -13.91 12.32
N ASP A 279 8.88 -13.52 13.52
CA ASP A 279 8.91 -14.38 14.69
C ASP A 279 7.99 -15.60 14.53
N LEU A 280 6.85 -15.42 13.85
CA LEU A 280 5.89 -16.48 13.50
C LEU A 280 6.32 -17.29 12.28
N ASN A 281 6.85 -16.64 11.25
CA ASN A 281 7.31 -17.26 10.02
C ASN A 281 8.68 -16.69 9.59
N PRO A 282 9.78 -17.21 10.12
CA PRO A 282 11.13 -16.75 9.78
C PRO A 282 11.58 -17.13 8.36
N GLY A 283 10.77 -17.90 7.62
CA GLY A 283 11.04 -18.34 6.25
C GLY A 283 10.41 -17.47 5.16
N ASP A 284 9.84 -16.31 5.48
CA ASP A 284 9.16 -15.47 4.49
C ASP A 284 10.06 -14.39 3.88
N PRO A 285 10.54 -14.57 2.63
CA PRO A 285 11.41 -13.60 1.97
C PRO A 285 10.70 -12.27 1.70
N LYS A 286 9.38 -12.28 1.47
CA LYS A 286 8.61 -11.06 1.20
C LYS A 286 8.56 -10.15 2.42
N THR A 287 8.34 -10.72 3.60
CA THR A 287 8.33 -9.94 4.85
C THR A 287 9.72 -9.38 5.17
N TYR A 288 10.82 -10.12 4.91
CA TYR A 288 12.16 -9.55 5.03
C TYR A 288 12.42 -8.40 4.07
N ASN A 289 11.98 -8.53 2.81
CA ASN A 289 12.09 -7.44 1.84
C ASN A 289 11.31 -6.19 2.30
N ASN A 290 10.08 -6.37 2.79
CA ASN A 290 9.25 -5.27 3.28
C ASN A 290 9.83 -4.63 4.55
N LEU A 291 10.42 -5.43 5.44
CA LEU A 291 11.19 -4.93 6.59
C LEU A 291 12.38 -4.09 6.14
N GLY A 292 13.08 -4.54 5.09
CA GLY A 292 14.15 -3.77 4.44
C GLY A 292 13.66 -2.42 3.91
N ASN A 293 12.51 -2.39 3.23
CA ASN A 293 11.88 -1.15 2.76
C ASN A 293 11.53 -0.20 3.92
N ALA A 294 11.01 -0.73 5.02
CA ALA A 294 10.70 0.06 6.21
C ALA A 294 11.97 0.65 6.86
N TYR A 295 13.07 -0.11 6.92
CA TYR A 295 14.36 0.42 7.36
C TYR A 295 14.94 1.46 6.41
N MET A 296 14.76 1.29 5.08
CA MET A 296 15.13 2.32 4.10
C MET A 296 14.37 3.62 4.32
N ALA A 297 13.05 3.54 4.59
CA ALA A 297 12.23 4.71 4.90
C ALA A 297 12.68 5.41 6.19
N LYS A 298 13.23 4.66 7.15
CA LYS A 298 13.76 5.19 8.42
C LYS A 298 15.23 5.65 8.33
N ASP A 299 15.85 5.52 7.17
CA ASP A 299 17.29 5.77 6.93
C ASP A 299 18.25 4.82 7.71
N GLU A 300 17.75 3.69 8.16
CA GLU A 300 18.54 2.64 8.82
C GLU A 300 19.16 1.68 7.77
N LEU A 301 20.08 2.21 6.93
CA LEU A 301 20.60 1.53 5.74
C LEU A 301 21.27 0.17 6.05
N ASN A 302 21.95 0.02 7.19
CA ASN A 302 22.59 -1.24 7.56
C ASN A 302 21.55 -2.32 7.88
N ALA A 303 20.48 -1.98 8.58
CA ALA A 303 19.38 -2.90 8.89
C ALA A 303 18.61 -3.30 7.63
N ALA A 304 18.39 -2.35 6.71
CA ALA A 304 17.81 -2.62 5.41
C ALA A 304 18.65 -3.63 4.60
N ALA A 305 19.98 -3.44 4.54
CA ALA A 305 20.89 -4.35 3.84
C ALA A 305 20.87 -5.77 4.41
N ILE A 306 20.76 -5.91 5.74
CA ILE A 306 20.64 -7.22 6.39
C ILE A 306 19.33 -7.88 5.97
N SER A 307 18.23 -7.14 6.00
CA SER A 307 16.90 -7.64 5.66
C SER A 307 16.82 -8.09 4.20
N TYR A 308 17.33 -7.29 3.25
CA TYR A 308 17.35 -7.69 1.83
C TYR A 308 18.23 -8.90 1.58
N ARG A 309 19.39 -9.01 2.24
CA ARG A 309 20.24 -10.21 2.13
C ARG A 309 19.53 -11.45 2.65
N GLN A 310 18.80 -11.33 3.75
CA GLN A 310 18.01 -12.44 4.27
C GLN A 310 16.91 -12.86 3.30
N ALA A 311 16.21 -11.90 2.66
CA ALA A 311 15.23 -12.17 1.63
C ALA A 311 15.84 -12.94 0.44
N ILE A 312 16.99 -12.48 -0.05
CA ILE A 312 17.73 -13.14 -1.16
C ILE A 312 18.23 -14.54 -0.76
N GLN A 313 18.67 -14.72 0.48
CA GLN A 313 19.12 -16.02 0.96
C GLN A 313 17.99 -17.05 1.02
N LEU A 314 16.78 -16.61 1.42
CA LEU A 314 15.58 -17.44 1.48
C LEU A 314 15.00 -17.74 0.11
N ASP A 315 15.01 -16.77 -0.78
CA ASP A 315 14.58 -16.93 -2.18
C ASP A 315 15.60 -16.28 -3.13
N PRO A 316 16.54 -17.06 -3.68
CA PRO A 316 17.52 -16.56 -4.62
C PRO A 316 16.95 -16.05 -5.96
N ASN A 317 15.66 -16.30 -6.24
CA ASN A 317 14.96 -15.81 -7.41
C ASN A 317 14.08 -14.60 -7.13
N PHE A 318 14.12 -14.04 -5.92
CA PHE A 318 13.29 -12.91 -5.53
C PHE A 318 13.82 -11.59 -6.11
N VAL A 319 13.42 -11.27 -7.32
CA VAL A 319 13.85 -10.10 -8.12
C VAL A 319 13.74 -8.79 -7.34
N ASP A 320 12.64 -8.56 -6.61
CA ASP A 320 12.43 -7.30 -5.88
C ASP A 320 13.47 -7.06 -4.78
N ALA A 321 13.95 -8.12 -4.12
CA ALA A 321 14.99 -7.99 -3.10
C ALA A 321 16.33 -7.54 -3.69
N TYR A 322 16.69 -8.02 -4.88
CA TYR A 322 17.87 -7.55 -5.61
C TYR A 322 17.73 -6.10 -6.04
N ARG A 323 16.56 -5.73 -6.56
CA ARG A 323 16.25 -4.35 -6.98
C ARG A 323 16.34 -3.37 -5.79
N ASN A 324 15.76 -3.74 -4.66
CA ASN A 324 15.78 -2.92 -3.46
C ASN A 324 17.18 -2.84 -2.83
N MET A 325 17.95 -3.94 -2.87
CA MET A 325 19.37 -3.93 -2.50
C MET A 325 20.17 -2.99 -3.41
N ALA A 326 19.91 -3.01 -4.72
CA ALA A 326 20.57 -2.10 -5.65
C ALA A 326 20.23 -0.63 -5.39
N LEU A 327 18.97 -0.33 -5.08
CA LEU A 327 18.54 1.02 -4.70
C LEU A 327 19.27 1.51 -3.43
N LEU A 328 19.38 0.65 -2.40
CA LEU A 328 20.15 0.92 -1.19
C LEU A 328 21.63 1.21 -1.52
N LEU A 329 22.25 0.36 -2.34
CA LEU A 329 23.66 0.52 -2.75
C LEU A 329 23.87 1.80 -3.57
N THR A 330 22.90 2.17 -4.42
CA THR A 330 22.91 3.43 -5.17
C THR A 330 22.86 4.63 -4.22
N ARG A 331 22.03 4.58 -3.17
CA ARG A 331 21.97 5.62 -2.14
C ARG A 331 23.29 5.76 -1.35
N GLN A 332 24.03 4.66 -1.24
CA GLN A 332 25.38 4.63 -0.65
C GLN A 332 26.49 4.96 -1.66
N GLU A 333 26.16 5.36 -2.88
CA GLU A 333 27.09 5.63 -4.00
C GLU A 333 27.97 4.42 -4.40
N ARG A 334 27.55 3.21 -4.02
CA ARG A 334 28.24 1.94 -4.32
C ARG A 334 27.77 1.39 -5.67
N TYR A 335 27.97 2.18 -6.73
CA TYR A 335 27.37 1.97 -8.05
C TYR A 335 27.72 0.63 -8.68
N SER A 336 28.99 0.19 -8.62
CA SER A 336 29.40 -1.09 -9.18
C SER A 336 28.69 -2.27 -8.52
N GLN A 337 28.45 -2.20 -7.22
CA GLN A 337 27.73 -3.25 -6.50
C GLN A 337 26.24 -3.21 -6.80
N ALA A 338 25.65 -2.02 -6.91
CA ALA A 338 24.25 -1.86 -7.34
C ALA A 338 24.03 -2.47 -8.73
N MET A 339 24.94 -2.20 -9.67
CA MET A 339 24.91 -2.76 -11.02
C MET A 339 24.99 -4.30 -11.01
N SER A 340 25.82 -4.88 -10.14
CA SER A 340 25.93 -6.33 -10.00
C SER A 340 24.60 -6.95 -9.54
N GLN A 341 23.89 -6.32 -8.58
CA GLN A 341 22.58 -6.79 -8.12
C GLN A 341 21.54 -6.72 -9.25
N LEU A 342 21.48 -5.61 -9.99
CA LEU A 342 20.53 -5.44 -11.10
C LEU A 342 20.82 -6.39 -12.26
N ASN A 343 22.07 -6.61 -12.61
CA ASN A 343 22.43 -7.56 -13.64
C ASN A 343 22.09 -9.00 -13.22
N HIS A 344 22.27 -9.36 -11.96
CA HIS A 344 21.81 -10.65 -11.45
C HIS A 344 20.28 -10.76 -11.56
N ALA A 345 19.54 -9.74 -11.16
CA ALA A 345 18.09 -9.70 -11.29
C ALA A 345 17.62 -9.88 -12.75
N LEU A 346 18.36 -9.35 -13.74
CA LEU A 346 18.08 -9.57 -15.17
C LEU A 346 18.33 -11.01 -15.63
N THR A 347 19.15 -11.80 -14.94
CA THR A 347 19.29 -13.24 -15.24
C THR A 347 18.06 -14.04 -14.82
N ILE A 348 17.29 -13.51 -13.87
CA ILE A 348 16.06 -14.13 -13.37
C ILE A 348 14.86 -13.64 -14.20
N ASP A 349 14.74 -12.32 -14.41
CA ASP A 349 13.67 -11.69 -15.18
C ASP A 349 14.27 -10.69 -16.19
N SER A 350 14.52 -11.17 -17.39
CA SER A 350 15.18 -10.42 -18.46
C SER A 350 14.30 -9.33 -19.10
N GLU A 351 12.99 -9.34 -18.87
CA GLU A 351 12.04 -8.36 -19.42
C GLU A 351 11.52 -7.36 -18.37
N ASN A 352 12.14 -7.30 -17.21
CA ASN A 352 11.75 -6.42 -16.13
C ASN A 352 12.06 -4.95 -16.42
N VAL A 353 11.04 -4.18 -16.76
CA VAL A 353 11.14 -2.75 -17.10
C VAL A 353 11.75 -1.92 -15.98
N GLN A 354 11.42 -2.24 -14.72
CA GLN A 354 11.91 -1.51 -13.56
C GLN A 354 13.43 -1.68 -13.38
N ILE A 355 13.98 -2.86 -13.72
CA ILE A 355 15.43 -3.07 -13.64
C ILE A 355 16.15 -2.21 -14.68
N TYR A 356 15.63 -2.14 -15.91
CA TYR A 356 16.21 -1.28 -16.94
C TYR A 356 16.13 0.20 -16.56
N ASN A 357 15.02 0.65 -15.97
CA ASN A 357 14.91 2.02 -15.45
C ASN A 357 15.95 2.29 -14.34
N GLN A 358 16.15 1.34 -13.40
CA GLN A 358 17.14 1.48 -12.34
C GLN A 358 18.59 1.45 -12.87
N LEU A 359 18.88 0.63 -13.88
CA LEU A 359 20.19 0.65 -14.55
C LEU A 359 20.42 1.96 -15.29
N GLY A 360 19.40 2.48 -15.97
CA GLY A 360 19.45 3.79 -16.62
C GLY A 360 19.74 4.92 -15.64
N GLU A 361 19.04 4.96 -14.52
CA GLU A 361 19.28 5.91 -13.43
C GLU A 361 20.69 5.77 -12.86
N LEU A 362 21.18 4.56 -12.69
CA LEU A 362 22.53 4.30 -12.19
C LEU A 362 23.59 4.85 -13.13
N TYR A 363 23.46 4.59 -14.44
CA TYR A 363 24.36 5.15 -15.45
C TYR A 363 24.26 6.69 -15.52
N TYR A 364 23.05 7.27 -15.39
CA TYR A 364 22.88 8.71 -15.29
C TYR A 364 23.67 9.31 -14.12
N ARG A 365 23.59 8.72 -12.94
CA ARG A 365 24.35 9.16 -11.74
C ARG A 365 25.86 9.03 -11.90
N MET A 366 26.29 8.06 -12.70
CA MET A 366 27.70 7.88 -13.08
C MET A 366 28.13 8.83 -14.21
N GLN A 367 27.23 9.67 -14.74
CA GLN A 367 27.42 10.55 -15.89
C GLN A 367 27.72 9.77 -17.21
N GLU A 368 27.39 8.50 -17.25
CA GLU A 368 27.52 7.65 -18.44
C GLU A 368 26.20 7.67 -19.24
N TYR A 369 25.83 8.86 -19.72
CA TYR A 369 24.52 9.16 -20.28
C TYR A 369 24.14 8.27 -21.48
N ASP A 370 25.08 7.97 -22.38
CA ASP A 370 24.84 7.09 -23.54
C ASP A 370 24.42 5.67 -23.11
N LYS A 371 25.06 5.14 -22.05
CA LYS A 371 24.67 3.84 -21.48
C LYS A 371 23.30 3.94 -20.79
N GLY A 372 23.04 5.06 -20.13
CA GLY A 372 21.71 5.35 -19.54
C GLY A 372 20.62 5.34 -20.61
N LEU A 373 20.84 6.05 -21.73
CA LEU A 373 19.90 6.05 -22.87
C LEU A 373 19.61 4.64 -23.39
N LEU A 374 20.65 3.78 -23.48
CA LEU A 374 20.45 2.40 -23.92
C LEU A 374 19.49 1.64 -23.01
N GLN A 375 19.60 1.81 -21.69
CA GLN A 375 18.75 1.10 -20.74
C GLN A 375 17.32 1.65 -20.75
N PHE A 376 17.16 2.98 -20.73
CA PHE A 376 15.83 3.59 -20.79
C PHE A 376 15.10 3.30 -22.10
N ARG A 377 15.83 3.21 -23.25
CA ARG A 377 15.24 2.76 -24.53
C ARG A 377 14.76 1.32 -24.45
N LYS A 378 15.51 0.42 -23.80
CA LYS A 378 15.04 -0.96 -23.56
C LYS A 378 13.79 -0.98 -22.71
N ALA A 379 13.73 -0.17 -21.63
CA ALA A 379 12.54 -0.03 -20.80
C ALA A 379 11.33 0.48 -21.61
N ALA A 380 11.51 1.51 -22.42
CA ALA A 380 10.45 2.07 -23.28
C ALA A 380 9.99 1.09 -24.38
N ASN A 381 10.90 0.27 -24.92
CA ASN A 381 10.54 -0.75 -25.92
C ASN A 381 9.73 -1.90 -25.30
N LEU A 382 10.09 -2.33 -24.08
CA LEU A 382 9.36 -3.37 -23.35
C LEU A 382 7.99 -2.86 -22.87
N LYS A 383 7.92 -1.60 -22.45
CA LYS A 383 6.70 -0.97 -21.96
C LYS A 383 6.55 0.44 -22.58
N PRO A 384 5.91 0.57 -23.76
CA PRO A 384 5.76 1.85 -24.45
C PRO A 384 4.93 2.92 -23.72
N ASP A 385 4.19 2.54 -22.71
CA ASP A 385 3.43 3.42 -21.81
C ASP A 385 4.15 3.74 -20.48
N SER A 386 5.45 3.47 -20.38
CA SER A 386 6.26 3.80 -19.21
C SER A 386 6.67 5.28 -19.22
N ALA A 387 5.96 6.12 -18.48
CA ALA A 387 6.35 7.52 -18.29
C ALA A 387 7.74 7.67 -17.67
N GLU A 388 8.12 6.76 -16.78
CA GLU A 388 9.42 6.74 -16.11
C GLU A 388 10.56 6.50 -17.11
N ALA A 389 10.38 5.63 -18.11
CA ALA A 389 11.39 5.38 -19.14
C ALA A 389 11.63 6.63 -20.01
N TYR A 390 10.56 7.30 -20.43
CA TYR A 390 10.69 8.54 -21.21
C TYR A 390 11.27 9.68 -20.39
N TYR A 391 10.91 9.80 -19.12
CA TYR A 391 11.56 10.75 -18.21
C TYR A 391 13.07 10.46 -18.10
N GLY A 392 13.43 9.19 -17.95
CA GLY A 392 14.83 8.76 -17.93
C GLY A 392 15.60 9.06 -19.22
N LEU A 393 14.95 8.94 -20.38
CA LEU A 393 15.53 9.39 -21.66
C LEU A 393 15.80 10.89 -21.61
N GLY A 394 14.84 11.67 -21.14
CA GLY A 394 14.95 13.14 -21.06
C GLY A 394 16.13 13.58 -20.20
N ILE A 395 16.29 13.03 -18.99
CA ILE A 395 17.42 13.39 -18.12
C ILE A 395 18.78 13.03 -18.72
N CYS A 396 18.87 11.91 -19.44
CA CYS A 396 20.12 11.54 -20.14
C CYS A 396 20.40 12.46 -21.33
N TYR A 397 19.38 12.84 -22.13
CA TYR A 397 19.55 13.80 -23.21
C TYR A 397 19.94 15.17 -22.72
N GLY A 398 19.36 15.62 -21.58
CA GLY A 398 19.78 16.85 -20.91
C GLY A 398 21.24 16.81 -20.48
N GLY A 399 21.71 15.67 -19.92
CA GLY A 399 23.12 15.45 -19.58
C GLY A 399 24.05 15.51 -20.79
N LEU A 400 23.58 15.16 -21.98
CA LEU A 400 24.32 15.26 -23.25
C LEU A 400 24.12 16.62 -23.94
N SER A 401 23.38 17.55 -23.35
CA SER A 401 23.01 18.84 -23.94
C SER A 401 22.24 18.71 -25.27
N GLN A 402 21.50 17.62 -25.47
CA GLN A 402 20.62 17.38 -26.61
C GLN A 402 19.21 17.88 -26.30
N THR A 403 19.05 19.20 -26.32
CA THR A 403 17.84 19.86 -25.78
C THR A 403 16.56 19.52 -26.55
N ALA A 404 16.62 19.27 -27.86
CA ALA A 404 15.43 18.92 -28.62
C ALA A 404 14.88 17.54 -28.21
N GLU A 405 15.76 16.54 -28.08
CA GLU A 405 15.42 15.18 -27.66
C GLU A 405 15.02 15.14 -26.18
N GLU A 406 15.65 15.99 -25.35
CA GLU A 406 15.30 16.20 -23.94
C GLU A 406 13.83 16.65 -23.81
N ILE A 407 13.46 17.74 -24.50
CA ILE A 407 12.09 18.29 -24.50
C ILE A 407 11.09 17.26 -25.04
N GLN A 408 11.43 16.57 -26.14
CA GLN A 408 10.56 15.55 -26.71
C GLN A 408 10.30 14.42 -25.70
N SER A 409 11.34 13.97 -25.01
CA SER A 409 11.25 12.86 -24.05
C SER A 409 10.42 13.22 -22.83
N TYR A 410 10.65 14.41 -22.22
CA TYR A 410 9.83 14.89 -21.11
C TYR A 410 8.37 15.11 -21.52
N SER A 411 8.14 15.64 -22.73
CA SER A 411 6.79 15.83 -23.26
C SER A 411 6.06 14.50 -23.39
N GLN A 412 6.74 13.45 -23.89
CA GLN A 412 6.17 12.11 -23.98
C GLN A 412 5.86 11.53 -22.59
N ALA A 413 6.74 11.74 -21.61
CA ALA A 413 6.49 11.34 -20.22
C ALA A 413 5.22 12.00 -19.67
N LEU A 414 5.01 13.28 -19.97
CA LEU A 414 3.82 14.04 -19.53
C LEU A 414 2.54 13.66 -20.29
N VAL A 415 2.64 13.21 -21.54
CA VAL A 415 1.48 12.62 -22.26
C VAL A 415 0.99 11.37 -21.54
N LEU A 416 1.90 10.54 -21.05
CA LEU A 416 1.59 9.30 -20.33
C LEU A 416 1.17 9.56 -18.87
N LYS A 417 1.82 10.52 -18.20
CA LYS A 417 1.57 10.87 -16.81
C LYS A 417 1.60 12.39 -16.61
N PRO A 418 0.48 13.08 -16.85
CA PRO A 418 0.40 14.55 -16.84
C PRO A 418 0.80 15.22 -15.53
N THR A 419 0.76 14.49 -14.42
CA THR A 419 1.10 14.99 -13.08
C THR A 419 2.52 14.60 -12.64
N MET A 420 3.38 14.11 -13.55
CA MET A 420 4.76 13.71 -13.21
C MET A 420 5.61 14.93 -12.86
N LEU A 421 5.76 15.18 -11.57
CA LEU A 421 6.38 16.40 -11.06
C LEU A 421 7.79 16.63 -11.61
N GLY A 422 8.64 15.59 -11.65
CA GLY A 422 9.98 15.68 -12.21
C GLY A 422 9.97 16.17 -13.65
N ALA A 423 9.15 15.55 -14.50
CA ALA A 423 9.04 15.92 -15.91
C ALA A 423 8.49 17.35 -16.10
N LEU A 424 7.54 17.80 -15.28
CA LEU A 424 7.03 19.17 -15.31
C LEU A 424 8.12 20.19 -14.98
N VAL A 425 8.90 19.93 -13.94
CA VAL A 425 9.98 20.85 -13.50
C VAL A 425 11.11 20.87 -14.53
N ASP A 426 11.55 19.71 -14.98
CA ASP A 426 12.71 19.60 -15.87
C ASP A 426 12.39 20.10 -17.28
N LEU A 427 11.15 19.86 -17.79
CA LEU A 427 10.68 20.43 -19.05
C LEU A 427 10.59 21.97 -18.94
N GLY A 428 10.07 22.48 -17.83
CA GLY A 428 10.08 23.93 -17.55
C GLY A 428 11.49 24.50 -17.55
N THR A 429 12.45 23.77 -16.99
CA THR A 429 13.87 24.17 -16.95
C THR A 429 14.51 24.11 -18.34
N ALA A 430 14.19 23.09 -19.15
CA ALA A 430 14.67 22.99 -20.53
C ALA A 430 14.19 24.18 -21.37
N TYR A 431 12.92 24.56 -21.27
CA TYR A 431 12.40 25.77 -21.96
C TYR A 431 12.97 27.07 -21.40
N PHE A 432 13.18 27.16 -20.08
CA PHE A 432 13.82 28.32 -19.47
C PHE A 432 15.25 28.54 -20.03
N ASN A 433 16.02 27.46 -20.14
CA ASN A 433 17.38 27.50 -20.67
C ASN A 433 17.40 27.84 -22.18
N GLN A 434 16.37 27.46 -22.90
CA GLN A 434 16.16 27.81 -24.31
C GLN A 434 15.74 29.27 -24.49
N GLY A 435 15.32 29.95 -23.42
CA GLY A 435 14.80 31.33 -23.43
C GLY A 435 13.30 31.42 -23.72
N ASP A 436 12.60 30.30 -23.84
CA ASP A 436 11.14 30.30 -23.96
C ASP A 436 10.50 30.36 -22.56
N TYR A 437 10.47 31.57 -22.02
CA TYR A 437 9.97 31.82 -20.68
C TYR A 437 8.45 31.59 -20.55
N ASP A 438 7.70 31.68 -21.66
CA ASP A 438 6.26 31.43 -21.66
C ASP A 438 5.96 29.96 -21.41
N LEU A 439 6.62 29.06 -22.10
CA LEU A 439 6.50 27.63 -21.87
C LEU A 439 7.09 27.22 -20.51
N ALA A 440 8.21 27.81 -20.10
CA ALA A 440 8.76 27.57 -18.79
C ALA A 440 7.75 27.92 -17.67
N ILE A 441 7.10 29.09 -17.74
CA ILE A 441 6.06 29.51 -16.80
C ILE A 441 4.88 28.54 -16.81
N LEU A 442 4.44 28.11 -18.00
CA LEU A 442 3.34 27.16 -18.15
C LEU A 442 3.60 25.88 -17.35
N TYR A 443 4.76 25.25 -17.55
CA TYR A 443 5.11 23.99 -16.92
C TYR A 443 5.41 24.15 -15.42
N TYR A 444 6.10 25.21 -15.00
CA TYR A 444 6.31 25.50 -13.58
C TYR A 444 5.00 25.77 -12.84
N ARG A 445 4.02 26.43 -13.47
CA ARG A 445 2.69 26.59 -12.87
C ARG A 445 1.96 25.27 -12.69
N GLN A 446 2.07 24.35 -13.65
CA GLN A 446 1.54 22.98 -13.50
C GLN A 446 2.26 22.23 -12.37
N ALA A 447 3.58 22.37 -12.28
CA ALA A 447 4.37 21.79 -11.19
C ALA A 447 3.95 22.35 -9.81
N VAL A 448 3.74 23.67 -9.69
CA VAL A 448 3.21 24.31 -8.47
C VAL A 448 1.81 23.78 -8.14
N ALA A 449 0.94 23.58 -9.13
CA ALA A 449 -0.39 23.01 -8.90
C ALA A 449 -0.32 21.56 -8.40
N ALA A 450 0.63 20.76 -8.90
CA ALA A 450 0.86 19.40 -8.46
C ALA A 450 1.49 19.33 -7.05
N LYS A 451 2.34 20.30 -6.69
CA LYS A 451 3.00 20.38 -5.37
C LYS A 451 3.12 21.83 -4.90
N PRO A 452 2.07 22.42 -4.31
CA PRO A 452 2.02 23.83 -3.94
C PRO A 452 3.06 24.29 -2.90
N GLY A 453 3.58 23.36 -2.11
CA GLY A 453 4.52 23.65 -1.02
C GLY A 453 6.00 23.40 -1.37
N ASP A 454 6.40 23.38 -2.63
CA ASP A 454 7.82 23.22 -3.00
C ASP A 454 8.45 24.57 -3.34
N SER A 455 9.31 25.08 -2.43
CA SER A 455 9.96 26.38 -2.56
C SER A 455 10.87 26.48 -3.80
N ARG A 456 11.48 25.37 -4.24
CA ARG A 456 12.35 25.34 -5.43
C ARG A 456 11.56 25.58 -6.70
N ILE A 457 10.35 24.98 -6.82
CA ILE A 457 9.48 25.18 -7.98
C ILE A 457 8.99 26.62 -8.03
N LEU A 458 8.60 27.19 -6.89
CA LEU A 458 8.20 28.59 -6.77
C LEU A 458 9.35 29.54 -7.12
N PHE A 459 10.58 29.21 -6.73
CA PHE A 459 11.76 29.97 -7.07
C PHE A 459 12.01 29.96 -8.60
N ASN A 460 11.93 28.79 -9.23
CA ASN A 460 12.08 28.65 -10.68
C ASN A 460 10.99 29.42 -11.43
N LEU A 461 9.74 29.36 -10.97
CA LEU A 461 8.64 30.14 -11.53
C LEU A 461 8.88 31.65 -11.39
N GLY A 462 9.34 32.09 -10.22
CA GLY A 462 9.72 33.49 -10.00
C GLY A 462 10.84 33.93 -10.94
N SER A 463 11.84 33.06 -11.17
CA SER A 463 12.94 33.34 -12.09
C SER A 463 12.48 33.46 -13.54
N ALA A 464 11.52 32.63 -13.97
CA ALA A 464 10.94 32.71 -15.30
C ALA A 464 10.13 34.03 -15.49
N TYR A 465 9.33 34.42 -14.49
CA TYR A 465 8.65 35.72 -14.51
C TYR A 465 9.65 36.90 -14.54
N LEU A 466 10.72 36.81 -13.77
CA LEU A 466 11.78 37.82 -13.73
C LEU A 466 12.42 38.00 -15.11
N LYS A 467 12.77 36.89 -15.78
CA LYS A 467 13.36 36.90 -17.13
C LYS A 467 12.42 37.46 -18.17
N LYS A 468 11.12 37.32 -17.96
CA LYS A 468 10.08 37.89 -18.82
C LYS A 468 9.74 39.35 -18.47
N ASN A 469 10.39 39.95 -17.45
CA ASN A 469 10.11 41.26 -16.90
C ASN A 469 8.69 41.39 -16.26
N GLU A 470 8.08 40.29 -15.88
CA GLU A 470 6.81 40.26 -15.16
C GLU A 470 7.07 40.37 -13.64
N TYR A 471 7.60 41.53 -13.24
CA TYR A 471 8.16 41.76 -11.89
C TYR A 471 7.13 41.59 -10.76
N ASP A 472 5.87 41.98 -10.96
CA ASP A 472 4.78 41.76 -9.98
C ASP A 472 4.53 40.29 -9.68
N LEU A 473 4.58 39.45 -10.72
CA LEU A 473 4.39 38.01 -10.59
C LEU A 473 5.64 37.35 -9.98
N ALA A 474 6.83 37.81 -10.36
CA ALA A 474 8.08 37.38 -9.74
C ALA A 474 8.07 37.67 -8.23
N VAL A 475 7.68 38.87 -7.80
CA VAL A 475 7.55 39.26 -6.39
C VAL A 475 6.58 38.30 -5.66
N LYS A 476 5.41 38.02 -6.24
CA LYS A 476 4.43 37.10 -5.63
C LYS A 476 5.00 35.70 -5.41
N ALA A 477 5.73 35.17 -6.38
CA ALA A 477 6.36 33.86 -6.30
C ALA A 477 7.49 33.84 -5.23
N TYR A 478 8.40 34.79 -5.26
CA TYR A 478 9.50 34.86 -4.30
C TYR A 478 9.06 35.18 -2.87
N LEU A 479 8.00 35.98 -2.68
CA LEU A 479 7.42 36.18 -1.35
C LEU A 479 6.88 34.87 -0.74
N GLN A 480 6.34 33.98 -1.56
CA GLN A 480 5.96 32.64 -1.08
C GLN A 480 7.20 31.84 -0.66
N VAL A 481 8.30 31.90 -1.44
CA VAL A 481 9.56 31.23 -1.09
C VAL A 481 10.06 31.70 0.28
N VAL A 482 10.21 33.03 0.48
CA VAL A 482 10.75 33.59 1.74
C VAL A 482 9.77 33.41 2.92
N LYS A 483 8.47 33.26 2.66
CA LYS A 483 7.49 32.89 3.69
C LYS A 483 7.70 31.45 4.18
N MET A 484 8.09 30.55 3.30
CA MET A 484 8.36 29.15 3.63
C MET A 484 9.75 28.97 4.26
N ASP A 485 10.75 29.62 3.67
CA ASP A 485 12.11 29.66 4.20
C ASP A 485 12.67 31.08 4.17
N PRO A 486 12.58 31.82 5.30
CA PRO A 486 13.08 33.16 5.42
C PRO A 486 14.62 33.31 5.29
N LYS A 487 15.35 32.19 5.22
CA LYS A 487 16.81 32.20 5.09
C LYS A 487 17.27 32.00 3.65
N THR A 488 16.39 31.90 2.69
CA THR A 488 16.73 31.79 1.27
C THR A 488 17.24 33.14 0.73
N GLY A 489 18.54 33.38 0.85
CA GLY A 489 19.16 34.63 0.48
C GLY A 489 18.99 34.99 -0.99
N ASP A 490 19.02 33.99 -1.90
CA ASP A 490 18.82 34.21 -3.33
C ASP A 490 17.39 34.72 -3.65
N ALA A 491 16.37 34.25 -2.90
CA ALA A 491 15.02 34.78 -3.06
C ALA A 491 14.91 36.22 -2.57
N HIS A 492 15.62 36.58 -1.50
CA HIS A 492 15.71 37.98 -1.07
C HIS A 492 16.46 38.86 -2.09
N HIS A 493 17.52 38.37 -2.71
CA HIS A 493 18.20 39.08 -3.80
C HIS A 493 17.25 39.29 -4.99
N ALA A 494 16.56 38.26 -5.42
CA ALA A 494 15.60 38.33 -6.52
C ALA A 494 14.42 39.30 -6.21
N LEU A 495 13.95 39.32 -4.95
CA LEU A 495 12.95 40.28 -4.49
C LEU A 495 13.50 41.72 -4.52
N ALA A 496 14.75 41.95 -4.08
CA ALA A 496 15.36 43.25 -4.11
C ALA A 496 15.40 43.82 -5.55
N TYR A 497 15.81 42.99 -6.50
CA TYR A 497 15.82 43.37 -7.92
C TYR A 497 14.40 43.62 -8.45
N SER A 498 13.46 42.71 -8.19
CA SER A 498 12.08 42.83 -8.67
C SER A 498 11.39 44.09 -8.12
N PHE A 499 11.54 44.39 -6.81
CA PHE A 499 10.99 45.60 -6.20
C PHE A 499 11.67 46.86 -6.73
N TYR A 500 12.98 46.82 -7.01
CA TYR A 500 13.68 47.92 -7.63
C TYR A 500 13.09 48.25 -9.02
N MET A 501 12.85 47.23 -9.83
CA MET A 501 12.25 47.39 -11.16
C MET A 501 10.81 47.92 -11.11
N LEU A 502 10.07 47.62 -10.03
CA LEU A 502 8.74 48.17 -9.77
C LEU A 502 8.72 49.56 -9.16
N GLY A 503 9.90 50.15 -8.84
CA GLY A 503 9.99 51.44 -8.17
C GLY A 503 9.72 51.39 -6.66
N ASN A 504 9.57 50.21 -6.07
CA ASN A 504 9.33 50.04 -4.65
C ASN A 504 10.67 49.98 -3.87
N TYR A 505 11.36 51.13 -3.79
CA TYR A 505 12.74 51.17 -3.36
C TYR A 505 12.95 50.82 -1.90
N ASP A 506 12.02 51.12 -0.99
CA ASP A 506 12.12 50.74 0.43
C ASP A 506 12.09 49.23 0.64
N GLN A 507 11.20 48.55 -0.08
CA GLN A 507 11.14 47.07 -0.06
C GLN A 507 12.38 46.46 -0.71
N ALA A 508 12.82 47.04 -1.86
CA ALA A 508 14.07 46.63 -2.50
C ALA A 508 15.26 46.71 -1.54
N TRP A 509 15.38 47.83 -0.79
CA TRP A 509 16.44 48.04 0.18
C TRP A 509 16.36 47.03 1.34
N SER A 510 15.19 46.82 1.90
CA SER A 510 14.98 45.85 2.97
C SER A 510 15.43 44.45 2.56
N HIS A 511 15.03 43.99 1.37
CA HIS A 511 15.39 42.67 0.87
C HIS A 511 16.87 42.59 0.46
N ALA A 512 17.47 43.63 -0.12
CA ALA A 512 18.89 43.68 -0.44
C ALA A 512 19.77 43.54 0.81
N ASN A 513 19.42 44.27 1.89
CA ASN A 513 20.13 44.13 3.16
C ASN A 513 19.95 42.75 3.80
N THR A 514 18.76 42.16 3.66
CA THR A 514 18.51 40.82 4.18
C THR A 514 19.33 39.78 3.40
N ALA A 515 19.37 39.82 2.07
CA ALA A 515 20.22 38.97 1.25
C ALA A 515 21.68 39.04 1.68
N LYS A 516 22.21 40.28 1.82
CA LYS A 516 23.59 40.50 2.24
C LYS A 516 23.88 39.95 3.65
N ARG A 517 22.94 40.12 4.59
CA ARG A 517 23.07 39.58 5.96
C ARG A 517 23.05 38.04 5.97
N LEU A 518 22.36 37.43 5.02
CA LEU A 518 22.30 35.96 4.84
C LEU A 518 23.52 35.42 4.07
N GLY A 519 24.45 36.29 3.66
CA GLY A 519 25.66 35.90 2.95
C GLY A 519 25.49 35.76 1.43
N THR A 520 24.33 36.13 0.88
CA THR A 520 24.14 36.15 -0.57
C THR A 520 24.71 37.42 -1.17
N GLU A 521 25.51 37.26 -2.22
CA GLU A 521 26.09 38.38 -2.95
C GLU A 521 25.00 39.16 -3.69
N VAL A 522 24.91 40.46 -3.41
CA VAL A 522 24.07 41.37 -4.16
C VAL A 522 25.01 42.24 -4.99
N PRO A 523 24.87 42.31 -6.33
CA PRO A 523 25.73 43.13 -7.19
C PRO A 523 25.84 44.57 -6.68
N GLU A 524 27.07 45.06 -6.57
CA GLU A 524 27.34 46.36 -5.92
C GLU A 524 26.62 47.50 -6.65
N ASP A 525 26.51 47.40 -7.96
CA ASP A 525 25.81 48.40 -8.78
C ASP A 525 24.32 48.45 -8.45
N LEU A 526 23.68 47.27 -8.29
CA LEU A 526 22.28 47.19 -7.88
C LEU A 526 22.09 47.74 -6.48
N PHE A 527 22.97 47.38 -5.55
CA PHE A 527 22.91 47.85 -4.17
C PHE A 527 23.02 49.37 -4.06
N LYS A 528 24.00 49.97 -4.77
CA LYS A 528 24.18 51.42 -4.85
C LYS A 528 23.01 52.13 -5.54
N ALA A 529 22.46 51.54 -6.59
CA ALA A 529 21.30 52.07 -7.28
C ALA A 529 20.08 52.14 -6.35
N ILE A 530 19.79 51.05 -5.62
CA ILE A 530 18.69 51.00 -4.62
C ILE A 530 18.93 52.06 -3.54
N GLU A 531 20.14 52.11 -2.95
CA GLU A 531 20.52 53.08 -1.90
C GLU A 531 20.31 54.52 -2.35
N SER A 532 20.74 54.85 -3.57
CA SER A 532 20.57 56.19 -4.15
C SER A 532 19.10 56.58 -4.28
N ARG A 533 18.26 55.66 -4.72
CA ARG A 533 16.81 55.89 -4.88
C ARG A 533 16.09 56.06 -3.55
N VAL A 534 16.44 55.28 -2.54
CA VAL A 534 15.91 55.41 -1.17
C VAL A 534 16.30 56.78 -0.56
N LYS A 535 17.56 57.23 -0.75
CA LYS A 535 18.02 58.55 -0.29
C LYS A 535 17.31 59.69 -1.02
N GLN A 536 16.94 59.53 -2.29
CA GLN A 536 16.18 60.53 -3.07
C GLN A 536 14.73 60.61 -2.60
N SER A 537 14.05 59.45 -2.37
CA SER A 537 12.69 59.43 -1.87
C SER A 537 12.52 59.97 -0.46
N ALA A 538 13.56 59.91 0.39
CA ALA A 538 13.56 60.47 1.73
C ALA A 538 13.79 62.01 1.77
N ARG A 539 14.14 62.63 0.65
CA ARG A 539 14.43 64.08 0.55
C ARG A 539 13.35 64.89 -0.16
N GLY A 540 12.41 64.23 -0.83
CA GLY A 540 11.25 64.83 -1.45
C GLY A 540 9.97 64.53 -0.65
#